data_aea918b09b91e518381c94e4a7c0766b
#
_entry.id   aea918b09b91e518381c94e4a7c0766b
#
_cell.length_a   1.000
_cell.length_b   1.000
_cell.length_c   1.000
_cell.angle_alpha   90.00
_cell.angle_beta   90.00
_cell.angle_gamma   90.00
#
_symmetry.space_group_name_H-M   'P 1'
#
loop_
_entity.id
_entity.type
_entity.pdbx_description
1 polymer ?
#
loop_
_entity_poly.entity_id
_entity_poly.type
_entity_poly.pdbx_seq_one_letter_code
_entity_poly.pdbx_strand_id
1 'polypeptide(L)'
;YITTPTKNYNYSAQLTYSEPIARATFLQFSYQFQYKYSESDKMTYDLQGFPDWGLSTQLPTGYEEHAVDSLGKYAEYRYYNHDASVSLRFIREKYQLSAGMSFQPQHSVLSYKRGDYMIDTTRNVFNFAPNLDLRIRFSKVSQLRMTYRGRSSQPSMENLLPIVDNSNPQNVRIGNPGLKPSFTHNMRFFYNTYNACLLYTSPSPRDVEES
;
A
#
# COMPACT_ATOMS: atom_id res chain seq x y z
N TYR A 1 -5.04 16.95 -27.50
CA TYR A 1 -5.04 17.27 -26.08
C TYR A 1 -5.67 16.14 -25.27
N ILE A 2 -5.13 15.88 -24.09
CA ILE A 2 -5.63 14.80 -23.22
C ILE A 2 -5.96 15.37 -21.85
N THR A 3 -7.15 15.11 -21.36
CA THR A 3 -7.55 15.36 -19.98
C THR A 3 -7.80 14.04 -19.26
N THR A 4 -7.49 13.99 -17.97
CA THR A 4 -7.73 12.81 -17.16
C THR A 4 -8.26 13.26 -15.78
N PRO A 5 -9.53 13.72 -15.71
CA PRO A 5 -10.14 14.00 -14.42
C PRO A 5 -10.20 12.71 -13.59
N THR A 6 -9.79 12.81 -12.34
CA THR A 6 -9.80 11.69 -11.41
C THR A 6 -10.52 12.08 -10.13
N LYS A 7 -11.37 11.17 -9.62
CA LYS A 7 -12.01 11.30 -8.31
C LYS A 7 -11.59 10.13 -7.44
N ASN A 8 -11.06 10.43 -6.27
CA ASN A 8 -10.60 9.42 -5.34
C ASN A 8 -11.21 9.68 -3.96
N TYR A 9 -11.86 8.67 -3.40
CA TYR A 9 -12.38 8.69 -2.04
C TYR A 9 -11.81 7.51 -1.27
N ASN A 10 -11.36 7.75 -0.05
CA ASN A 10 -10.86 6.72 0.84
C ASN A 10 -11.45 6.94 2.23
N TYR A 11 -12.24 5.98 2.69
CA TYR A 11 -12.83 5.97 4.01
C TYR A 11 -12.27 4.78 4.77
N SER A 12 -11.87 5.00 6.02
CA SER A 12 -11.43 3.92 6.90
C SER A 12 -11.98 4.12 8.31
N ALA A 13 -12.39 3.03 8.91
CA ALA A 13 -12.81 2.98 10.30
C ALA A 13 -12.07 1.82 10.98
N GLN A 14 -11.55 2.06 12.18
CA GLN A 14 -10.83 1.06 12.95
C GLN A 14 -11.37 1.00 14.36
N LEU A 15 -11.61 -0.21 14.82
CA LEU A 15 -11.96 -0.52 16.20
C LEU A 15 -10.89 -1.46 16.77
N THR A 16 -10.37 -1.14 17.94
CA THR A 16 -9.41 -1.98 18.66
C THR A 16 -9.90 -2.21 20.07
N TYR A 17 -9.95 -3.48 20.47
CA TYR A 17 -10.30 -3.91 21.81
C TYR A 17 -9.15 -4.73 22.40
N SER A 18 -8.77 -4.45 23.64
CA SER A 18 -7.68 -5.16 24.32
C SER A 18 -8.16 -5.61 25.69
N GLU A 19 -8.06 -6.93 25.95
CA GLU A 19 -8.48 -7.57 27.20
C GLU A 19 -7.27 -8.18 27.91
N PRO A 20 -7.04 -7.85 29.18
CA PRO A 20 -6.04 -8.53 29.99
C PRO A 20 -6.57 -9.91 30.41
N ILE A 21 -6.08 -10.99 29.79
CA ILE A 21 -6.50 -12.37 30.07
C ILE A 21 -5.72 -13.03 31.22
N ALA A 22 -4.50 -12.53 31.49
CA ALA A 22 -3.67 -12.98 32.58
C ALA A 22 -2.70 -11.88 33.01
N ARG A 23 -1.95 -12.13 34.11
CA ARG A 23 -0.92 -11.18 34.55
C ARG A 23 0.08 -10.87 33.44
N ALA A 24 0.10 -9.59 33.03
CA ALA A 24 0.94 -9.06 31.95
C ALA A 24 0.80 -9.82 30.61
N THR A 25 -0.42 -10.29 30.33
CA THR A 25 -0.80 -10.98 29.09
C THR A 25 -2.10 -10.37 28.58
N PHE A 26 -2.09 -9.89 27.34
CA PHE A 26 -3.20 -9.19 26.72
C PHE A 26 -3.62 -9.90 25.44
N LEU A 27 -4.92 -10.05 25.26
CA LEU A 27 -5.52 -10.44 23.99
C LEU A 27 -6.07 -9.17 23.34
N GLN A 28 -5.66 -8.92 22.12
CA GLN A 28 -6.09 -7.77 21.36
C GLN A 28 -6.81 -8.21 20.11
N PHE A 29 -8.00 -7.64 19.93
CA PHE A 29 -8.78 -7.75 18.69
C PHE A 29 -8.76 -6.39 18.01
N SER A 30 -8.54 -6.38 16.72
CA SER A 30 -8.65 -5.18 15.92
C SER A 30 -9.44 -5.48 14.66
N TYR A 31 -10.36 -4.63 14.34
CA TYR A 31 -11.11 -4.68 13.10
C TYR A 31 -10.99 -3.34 12.39
N GLN A 32 -10.58 -3.39 11.13
CA GLN A 32 -10.49 -2.23 10.27
C GLN A 32 -11.31 -2.46 9.02
N PHE A 33 -12.15 -1.51 8.71
CA PHE A 33 -12.86 -1.43 7.43
C PHE A 33 -12.23 -0.32 6.60
N GLN A 34 -12.00 -0.59 5.32
CA GLN A 34 -11.53 0.40 4.36
C GLN A 34 -12.33 0.32 3.07
N TYR A 35 -12.84 1.46 2.65
CA TYR A 35 -13.46 1.66 1.36
C TYR A 35 -12.63 2.61 0.53
N LYS A 36 -12.34 2.21 -0.71
CA LYS A 36 -11.68 3.07 -1.70
C LYS A 36 -12.54 3.12 -2.94
N TYR A 37 -12.73 4.33 -3.43
CA TYR A 37 -13.33 4.62 -4.71
C TYR A 37 -12.33 5.38 -5.54
N SER A 38 -12.14 4.97 -6.78
CA SER A 38 -11.30 5.66 -7.75
C SER A 38 -12.02 5.67 -9.09
N GLU A 39 -12.22 6.85 -9.62
CA GLU A 39 -12.79 7.09 -10.95
C GLU A 39 -11.78 7.86 -11.78
N SER A 40 -11.53 7.41 -12.98
CA SER A 40 -10.64 8.07 -13.93
C SER A 40 -11.32 8.11 -15.27
N ASP A 41 -11.53 9.30 -15.81
CA ASP A 41 -12.13 9.54 -17.10
C ASP A 41 -11.12 10.26 -18.00
N LYS A 42 -10.44 9.46 -18.83
CA LYS A 42 -9.46 9.99 -19.78
C LYS A 42 -10.17 10.33 -21.09
N MET A 43 -10.17 11.60 -21.43
CA MET A 43 -10.68 12.10 -22.69
C MET A 43 -9.54 12.58 -23.57
N THR A 44 -9.63 12.28 -24.85
CA THR A 44 -8.67 12.72 -25.87
C THR A 44 -9.41 13.59 -26.88
N TYR A 45 -8.85 14.76 -27.15
CA TYR A 45 -9.42 15.73 -28.09
C TYR A 45 -8.48 15.92 -29.26
N ASP A 46 -9.05 15.93 -30.50
CA ASP A 46 -8.30 16.25 -31.69
C ASP A 46 -8.32 17.76 -31.88
N LEU A 47 -7.15 18.37 -31.84
CA LEU A 47 -6.98 19.83 -32.03
C LEU A 47 -6.36 20.20 -33.36
N GLN A 48 -6.21 19.28 -34.30
CA GLN A 48 -5.60 19.56 -35.60
C GLN A 48 -6.42 20.52 -36.48
N GLY A 49 -7.72 20.69 -36.16
CA GLY A 49 -8.61 21.64 -36.86
C GLY A 49 -8.51 23.10 -36.39
N PHE A 50 -7.74 23.38 -35.33
CA PHE A 50 -7.61 24.74 -34.78
C PHE A 50 -6.33 25.40 -35.30
N PRO A 51 -6.41 26.51 -36.09
CA PRO A 51 -5.24 27.12 -36.71
C PRO A 51 -4.22 27.73 -35.74
N ASP A 52 -4.68 28.13 -34.55
CA ASP A 52 -3.84 28.76 -33.52
C ASP A 52 -3.32 27.77 -32.46
N TRP A 53 -3.57 26.46 -32.65
CA TRP A 53 -3.12 25.46 -31.72
C TRP A 53 -1.58 25.31 -31.74
N GLY A 54 -0.97 25.41 -30.57
CA GLY A 54 0.49 25.33 -30.42
C GLY A 54 1.17 26.70 -30.34
N LEU A 55 0.48 27.79 -30.65
CA LEU A 55 0.97 29.16 -30.53
C LEU A 55 0.47 29.84 -29.22
N SER A 56 -0.60 29.30 -28.62
CA SER A 56 -1.21 29.79 -27.39
C SER A 56 -1.08 28.79 -26.25
N THR A 57 -0.93 29.30 -25.02
CA THR A 57 -0.98 28.50 -23.78
C THR A 57 -2.42 28.18 -23.34
N GLN A 58 -3.41 28.75 -24.00
CA GLN A 58 -4.82 28.54 -23.68
C GLN A 58 -5.45 27.56 -24.70
N LEU A 59 -6.33 26.70 -24.21
CA LEU A 59 -7.11 25.80 -25.05
C LEU A 59 -8.10 26.61 -25.92
N PRO A 60 -8.25 26.23 -27.21
CA PRO A 60 -9.21 26.90 -28.08
C PRO A 60 -10.65 26.70 -27.57
N THR A 61 -11.49 27.71 -27.74
CA THR A 61 -12.91 27.60 -27.41
C THR A 61 -13.60 26.57 -28.28
N GLY A 62 -14.42 25.69 -27.68
CA GLY A 62 -15.11 24.63 -28.41
C GLY A 62 -14.32 23.35 -28.64
N TYR A 63 -13.14 23.21 -28.04
CA TYR A 63 -12.33 21.98 -28.15
C TYR A 63 -13.06 20.72 -27.65
N GLU A 64 -14.05 20.89 -26.75
CA GLU A 64 -14.84 19.80 -26.15
C GLU A 64 -15.68 19.05 -27.20
N GLU A 65 -16.09 19.72 -28.28
CA GLU A 65 -16.85 19.11 -29.37
C GLU A 65 -16.00 18.16 -30.26
N HIS A 66 -14.66 18.24 -30.13
CA HIS A 66 -13.70 17.43 -30.89
C HIS A 66 -13.16 16.25 -30.07
N ALA A 67 -14.00 15.70 -29.16
CA ALA A 67 -13.65 14.52 -28.39
C ALA A 67 -13.56 13.29 -29.30
N VAL A 68 -12.46 12.52 -29.15
CA VAL A 68 -12.25 11.27 -29.87
C VAL A 68 -12.62 10.10 -28.94
N ASP A 69 -13.86 9.66 -29.00
CA ASP A 69 -14.40 8.61 -28.11
C ASP A 69 -13.63 7.29 -28.18
N SER A 70 -13.12 6.92 -29.34
CA SER A 70 -12.32 5.70 -29.52
C SER A 70 -11.01 5.69 -28.70
N LEU A 71 -10.49 6.88 -28.34
CA LEU A 71 -9.31 7.07 -27.53
C LEU A 71 -9.64 7.41 -26.06
N GLY A 72 -10.91 7.63 -25.77
CA GLY A 72 -11.42 7.80 -24.41
C GLY A 72 -11.25 6.52 -23.58
N LYS A 73 -10.97 6.67 -22.29
CA LYS A 73 -10.82 5.56 -21.36
C LYS A 73 -11.49 5.94 -20.04
N TYR A 74 -12.57 5.25 -19.71
CA TYR A 74 -13.22 5.35 -18.42
C TYR A 74 -12.87 4.14 -17.57
N ALA A 75 -12.46 4.37 -16.34
CA ALA A 75 -12.19 3.32 -15.37
C ALA A 75 -12.76 3.72 -13.99
N GLU A 76 -13.63 2.90 -13.46
CA GLU A 76 -14.17 3.03 -12.12
C GLU A 76 -13.75 1.83 -11.29
N TYR A 77 -13.17 2.08 -10.12
CA TYR A 77 -12.69 1.07 -9.22
C TYR A 77 -13.27 1.27 -7.83
N ARG A 78 -13.95 0.24 -7.32
CA ARG A 78 -14.48 0.19 -5.95
C ARG A 78 -13.78 -0.94 -5.21
N TYR A 79 -13.28 -0.63 -4.05
CA TYR A 79 -12.53 -1.56 -3.24
C TYR A 79 -13.00 -1.53 -1.80
N TYR A 80 -13.39 -2.69 -1.31
CA TYR A 80 -13.80 -2.94 0.07
C TYR A 80 -12.80 -3.88 0.71
N ASN A 81 -12.20 -3.46 1.81
CA ASN A 81 -11.27 -4.27 2.58
C ASN A 81 -11.73 -4.34 4.02
N HIS A 82 -11.81 -5.56 4.52
CA HIS A 82 -12.03 -5.85 5.93
C HIS A 82 -10.74 -6.46 6.46
N ASP A 83 -10.20 -5.93 7.54
CA ASP A 83 -9.02 -6.47 8.22
C ASP A 83 -9.41 -6.82 9.65
N ALA A 84 -9.59 -8.09 9.92
CA ALA A 84 -9.84 -8.62 11.24
C ALA A 84 -8.56 -9.24 11.79
N SER A 85 -8.03 -8.71 12.88
CA SER A 85 -6.79 -9.19 13.48
C SER A 85 -6.97 -9.61 14.93
N VAL A 86 -6.28 -10.67 15.28
CA VAL A 86 -6.16 -11.18 16.65
C VAL A 86 -4.69 -11.27 16.99
N SER A 87 -4.31 -10.73 18.13
CA SER A 87 -2.94 -10.81 18.63
C SER A 87 -2.88 -11.06 20.13
N LEU A 88 -1.91 -11.87 20.53
CA LEU A 88 -1.52 -12.11 21.91
C LEU A 88 -0.26 -11.35 22.22
N ARG A 89 -0.28 -10.62 23.31
CA ARG A 89 0.86 -9.83 23.77
C ARG A 89 1.25 -10.25 25.18
N PHE A 90 2.47 -10.73 25.32
CA PHE A 90 3.09 -11.10 26.60
C PHE A 90 4.13 -10.05 26.97
N ILE A 91 4.03 -9.51 28.16
CA ILE A 91 4.98 -8.51 28.67
C ILE A 91 5.62 -9.09 29.95
N ARG A 92 6.93 -9.32 29.89
CA ARG A 92 7.74 -9.77 31.01
C ARG A 92 8.97 -8.89 31.14
N GLU A 93 9.65 -8.90 32.27
CA GLU A 93 10.85 -8.08 32.49
C GLU A 93 11.94 -8.33 31.45
N LYS A 94 12.16 -9.61 31.12
CA LYS A 94 13.24 -10.02 30.20
C LYS A 94 12.80 -10.14 28.75
N TYR A 95 11.51 -10.33 28.48
CA TYR A 95 11.03 -10.47 27.11
C TYR A 95 9.64 -9.87 26.90
N GLN A 96 9.39 -9.43 25.70
CA GLN A 96 8.09 -9.02 25.20
C GLN A 96 7.84 -9.78 23.92
N LEU A 97 6.73 -10.45 23.85
CA LEU A 97 6.30 -11.20 22.67
C LEU A 97 4.92 -10.69 22.24
N SER A 98 4.79 -10.33 20.99
CA SER A 98 3.50 -10.08 20.36
C SER A 98 3.39 -11.01 19.17
N ALA A 99 2.43 -11.90 19.18
CA ALA A 99 2.14 -12.83 18.08
C ALA A 99 0.69 -12.65 17.66
N GLY A 100 0.46 -12.53 16.38
CA GLY A 100 -0.88 -12.30 15.87
C GLY A 100 -1.03 -12.74 14.44
N MET A 101 -2.27 -12.68 13.98
CA MET A 101 -2.65 -12.94 12.62
C MET A 101 -3.76 -11.99 12.22
N SER A 102 -3.75 -11.59 10.95
CA SER A 102 -4.82 -10.79 10.36
C SER A 102 -5.41 -11.52 9.17
N PHE A 103 -6.73 -11.40 9.05
CA PHE A 103 -7.55 -11.95 7.98
C PHE A 103 -8.15 -10.79 7.21
N GLN A 104 -7.88 -10.75 5.91
CA GLN A 104 -8.21 -9.60 5.06
C GLN A 104 -9.06 -10.05 3.87
N PRO A 105 -10.38 -10.30 4.06
CA PRO A 105 -11.29 -10.45 2.93
C PRO A 105 -11.42 -9.11 2.19
N GLN A 106 -11.24 -9.17 0.89
CA GLN A 106 -11.27 -8.02 0.00
C GLN A 106 -12.27 -8.27 -1.12
N HIS A 107 -13.06 -7.27 -1.40
CA HIS A 107 -13.99 -7.24 -2.52
C HIS A 107 -13.65 -6.05 -3.41
N SER A 108 -13.43 -6.29 -4.68
CA SER A 108 -13.12 -5.24 -5.65
C SER A 108 -13.98 -5.38 -6.89
N VAL A 109 -14.47 -4.25 -7.35
CA VAL A 109 -15.25 -4.11 -8.57
C VAL A 109 -14.53 -3.13 -9.48
N LEU A 110 -14.30 -3.52 -10.71
CA LEU A 110 -13.72 -2.68 -11.75
C LEU A 110 -14.70 -2.62 -12.90
N SER A 111 -15.13 -1.42 -13.26
CA SER A 111 -15.81 -1.10 -14.49
C SER A 111 -14.86 -0.36 -15.40
N TYR A 112 -14.63 -0.90 -16.57
CA TYR A 112 -13.72 -0.34 -17.58
C TYR A 112 -14.42 -0.19 -18.91
N LYS A 113 -14.33 1.01 -19.50
CA LYS A 113 -14.89 1.31 -20.81
C LYS A 113 -13.85 2.00 -21.68
N ARG A 114 -13.71 1.52 -22.92
CA ARG A 114 -12.87 2.14 -23.94
C ARG A 114 -13.55 2.03 -25.30
N GLY A 115 -14.05 3.14 -25.82
CA GLY A 115 -14.90 3.12 -27.01
C GLY A 115 -16.12 2.21 -26.81
N ASP A 116 -16.33 1.25 -27.71
CA ASP A 116 -17.41 0.25 -27.61
C ASP A 116 -17.10 -0.94 -26.70
N TYR A 117 -15.89 -1.02 -26.21
CA TYR A 117 -15.45 -2.12 -25.36
C TYR A 117 -15.70 -1.81 -23.89
N MET A 118 -16.51 -2.65 -23.23
CA MET A 118 -16.86 -2.53 -21.84
C MET A 118 -16.56 -3.83 -21.10
N ILE A 119 -15.90 -3.74 -19.95
CA ILE A 119 -15.65 -4.87 -19.05
C ILE A 119 -16.06 -4.46 -17.64
N ASP A 120 -16.90 -5.28 -17.03
CA ASP A 120 -17.19 -5.26 -15.60
C ASP A 120 -16.61 -6.52 -14.97
N THR A 121 -15.71 -6.33 -14.03
CA THR A 121 -15.05 -7.43 -13.35
C THR A 121 -15.15 -7.27 -11.85
N THR A 122 -15.60 -8.33 -11.18
CA THR A 122 -15.67 -8.40 -9.73
C THR A 122 -14.70 -9.45 -9.23
N ARG A 123 -13.98 -9.12 -8.18
CA ARG A 123 -13.01 -10.04 -7.58
C ARG A 123 -13.14 -10.08 -6.08
N ASN A 124 -13.21 -11.29 -5.55
CA ASN A 124 -13.13 -11.57 -4.13
C ASN A 124 -11.79 -12.22 -3.82
N VAL A 125 -11.12 -11.70 -2.82
CA VAL A 125 -9.81 -12.16 -2.41
C VAL A 125 -9.76 -12.28 -0.90
N PHE A 126 -9.09 -13.31 -0.43
CA PHE A 126 -8.81 -13.51 0.98
C PHE A 126 -7.30 -13.51 1.20
N ASN A 127 -6.82 -12.58 2.02
CA ASN A 127 -5.43 -12.49 2.40
C ASN A 127 -5.25 -12.90 3.86
N PHE A 128 -4.13 -13.55 4.14
CA PHE A 128 -3.71 -13.92 5.46
C PHE A 128 -2.36 -13.27 5.76
N ALA A 129 -2.23 -12.61 6.91
CA ALA A 129 -1.04 -11.88 7.29
C ALA A 129 -0.63 -12.19 8.75
N PRO A 130 0.19 -13.23 8.97
CA PRO A 130 0.74 -13.51 10.28
C PRO A 130 1.82 -12.49 10.66
N ASN A 131 1.90 -12.16 11.94
CA ASN A 131 2.90 -11.27 12.48
C ASN A 131 3.45 -11.77 13.81
N LEU A 132 4.73 -11.51 14.05
CA LEU A 132 5.44 -11.81 15.29
C LEU A 132 6.41 -10.65 15.58
N ASP A 133 6.36 -10.12 16.79
CA ASP A 133 7.37 -9.17 17.31
C ASP A 133 7.86 -9.71 18.63
N LEU A 134 9.12 -10.12 18.68
CA LEU A 134 9.80 -10.63 19.84
C LEU A 134 10.93 -9.68 20.23
N ARG A 135 10.91 -9.23 21.46
CA ARG A 135 11.98 -8.45 22.05
C ARG A 135 12.50 -9.19 23.29
N ILE A 136 13.79 -9.50 23.30
CA ILE A 136 14.48 -10.12 24.42
C ILE A 136 15.51 -9.13 24.97
N ARG A 137 15.47 -8.88 26.26
CA ARG A 137 16.41 -8.04 26.97
C ARG A 137 17.33 -8.95 27.78
N PHE A 138 18.56 -9.12 27.31
CA PHE A 138 19.58 -9.95 28.01
C PHE A 138 20.18 -9.21 29.18
N SER A 139 20.36 -7.89 29.06
CA SER A 139 20.88 -7.03 30.12
C SER A 139 20.33 -5.60 29.94
N LYS A 140 20.73 -4.69 30.85
CA LYS A 140 20.38 -3.25 30.71
C LYS A 140 20.93 -2.63 29.42
N VAL A 141 21.98 -3.24 28.85
CA VAL A 141 22.72 -2.70 27.69
C VAL A 141 22.66 -3.63 26.47
N SER A 142 22.02 -4.79 26.56
CA SER A 142 21.95 -5.77 25.48
C SER A 142 20.51 -6.23 25.24
N GLN A 143 20.05 -6.10 24.01
CA GLN A 143 18.71 -6.52 23.58
C GLN A 143 18.71 -7.08 22.16
N LEU A 144 17.85 -8.06 21.95
CA LEU A 144 17.53 -8.62 20.65
C LEU A 144 16.08 -8.28 20.31
N ARG A 145 15.87 -7.83 19.09
CA ARG A 145 14.53 -7.70 18.54
C ARG A 145 14.43 -8.52 17.26
N MET A 146 13.40 -9.34 17.18
CA MET A 146 13.05 -10.11 16.00
C MET A 146 11.63 -9.71 15.58
N THR A 147 11.45 -9.36 14.32
CA THR A 147 10.14 -9.10 13.75
C THR A 147 9.94 -10.00 12.54
N TYR A 148 8.79 -10.63 12.47
CA TYR A 148 8.32 -11.36 11.31
C TYR A 148 6.97 -10.80 10.87
N ARG A 149 6.83 -10.58 9.57
CA ARG A 149 5.58 -10.19 8.95
C ARG A 149 5.38 -10.94 7.66
N GLY A 150 4.36 -11.77 7.63
CA GLY A 150 3.84 -12.36 6.40
C GLY A 150 2.82 -11.40 5.78
N ARG A 151 2.86 -11.24 4.47
CA ARG A 151 1.91 -10.42 3.73
C ARG A 151 1.55 -11.07 2.41
N SER A 152 0.26 -11.26 2.20
CA SER A 152 -0.26 -11.61 0.89
C SER A 152 -0.53 -10.33 0.09
N SER A 153 -0.11 -10.30 -1.15
CA SER A 153 -0.35 -9.21 -2.08
C SER A 153 -1.01 -9.73 -3.34
N GLN A 154 -2.09 -9.08 -3.73
CA GLN A 154 -2.80 -9.42 -4.95
C GLN A 154 -2.28 -8.58 -6.12
N PRO A 155 -2.25 -9.14 -7.34
CA PRO A 155 -2.02 -8.35 -8.55
C PRO A 155 -3.07 -7.24 -8.65
N SER A 156 -2.69 -6.09 -9.20
CA SER A 156 -3.64 -5.03 -9.52
C SER A 156 -4.66 -5.52 -10.56
N MET A 157 -5.87 -4.99 -10.53
CA MET A 157 -6.91 -5.36 -11.50
C MET A 157 -6.47 -5.08 -12.93
N GLU A 158 -5.74 -4.00 -13.17
CA GLU A 158 -5.20 -3.65 -14.48
C GLU A 158 -4.28 -4.74 -15.04
N ASN A 159 -3.47 -5.37 -14.20
CA ASN A 159 -2.57 -6.45 -14.61
C ASN A 159 -3.30 -7.77 -14.92
N LEU A 160 -4.56 -7.88 -14.52
CA LEU A 160 -5.39 -9.07 -14.74
C LEU A 160 -6.28 -8.96 -15.99
N LEU A 161 -6.53 -7.73 -16.44
CA LEU A 161 -7.33 -7.52 -17.65
C LEU A 161 -6.51 -7.86 -18.90
N PRO A 162 -7.00 -8.73 -19.78
CA PRO A 162 -6.32 -9.10 -21.02
C PRO A 162 -6.43 -7.98 -22.06
N ILE A 163 -6.11 -6.75 -21.66
CA ILE A 163 -6.17 -5.57 -22.50
C ILE A 163 -4.75 -5.18 -22.88
N VAL A 164 -4.55 -4.93 -24.15
CA VAL A 164 -3.28 -4.41 -24.67
C VAL A 164 -3.21 -2.92 -24.38
N ASP A 165 -2.30 -2.51 -23.52
CA ASP A 165 -1.95 -1.11 -23.35
C ASP A 165 -0.75 -0.76 -24.24
N ASN A 166 -1.03 -0.05 -25.31
CA ASN A 166 -0.06 0.47 -26.28
C ASN A 166 0.12 1.99 -26.17
N SER A 167 -0.22 2.59 -25.06
CA SER A 167 -0.05 4.03 -24.79
C SER A 167 1.41 4.47 -24.98
N ASN A 168 2.34 3.55 -24.74
CA ASN A 168 3.74 3.72 -25.10
C ASN A 168 4.15 2.63 -26.09
N PRO A 169 4.37 2.98 -27.38
CA PRO A 169 4.75 2.00 -28.40
C PRO A 169 6.05 1.24 -28.12
N GLN A 170 6.93 1.81 -27.29
CA GLN A 170 8.18 1.17 -26.89
C GLN A 170 8.00 0.19 -25.72
N ASN A 171 6.84 0.22 -25.04
CA ASN A 171 6.55 -0.63 -23.89
C ASN A 171 5.07 -1.04 -23.89
N VAL A 172 4.75 -1.98 -24.75
CA VAL A 172 3.40 -2.55 -24.84
C VAL A 172 3.21 -3.53 -23.67
N ARG A 173 2.12 -3.35 -22.92
CA ARG A 173 1.76 -4.20 -21.79
C ARG A 173 0.46 -4.95 -22.06
N ILE A 174 0.44 -6.21 -21.67
CA ILE A 174 -0.75 -7.05 -21.74
C ILE A 174 -1.00 -7.62 -20.34
N GLY A 175 -2.22 -7.47 -19.83
CA GLY A 175 -2.60 -8.08 -18.56
C GLY A 175 -2.74 -9.59 -18.69
N ASN A 176 -2.44 -10.30 -17.59
CA ASN A 176 -2.58 -11.75 -17.53
C ASN A 176 -3.59 -12.14 -16.45
N PRO A 177 -4.77 -12.68 -16.83
CA PRO A 177 -5.78 -13.12 -15.86
C PRO A 177 -5.31 -14.26 -14.95
N GLY A 178 -4.29 -15.01 -15.36
CA GLY A 178 -3.72 -16.14 -14.63
C GLY A 178 -2.76 -15.74 -13.50
N LEU A 179 -2.52 -14.45 -13.24
CA LEU A 179 -1.64 -14.02 -12.17
C LEU A 179 -2.17 -14.46 -10.80
N LYS A 180 -1.30 -15.13 -10.05
CA LYS A 180 -1.58 -15.59 -8.69
C LYS A 180 -1.17 -14.55 -7.66
N PRO A 181 -1.79 -14.56 -6.46
CA PRO A 181 -1.31 -13.79 -5.32
C PRO A 181 0.13 -14.14 -4.98
N SER A 182 0.91 -13.14 -4.59
CA SER A 182 2.24 -13.34 -4.02
C SER A 182 2.17 -13.32 -2.50
N PHE A 183 2.97 -14.15 -1.84
CA PHE A 183 3.12 -14.10 -0.39
C PHE A 183 4.57 -13.72 -0.07
N THR A 184 4.73 -12.64 0.71
CA THR A 184 6.04 -12.11 1.07
C THR A 184 6.30 -12.36 2.54
N HIS A 185 7.41 -13.01 2.84
CA HIS A 185 7.93 -13.18 4.19
C HIS A 185 8.99 -12.10 4.45
N ASN A 186 8.77 -11.29 5.48
CA ASN A 186 9.72 -10.29 5.90
C ASN A 186 10.18 -10.58 7.33
N MET A 187 11.45 -10.95 7.48
CA MET A 187 12.08 -11.19 8.77
C MET A 187 13.17 -10.15 9.00
N ARG A 188 13.18 -9.58 10.19
CA ARG A 188 14.21 -8.63 10.61
C ARG A 188 14.72 -9.03 11.97
N PHE A 189 16.04 -9.12 12.07
CA PHE A 189 16.76 -9.34 13.32
C PHE A 189 17.58 -8.09 13.63
N PHE A 190 17.41 -7.59 14.82
CA PHE A 190 18.16 -6.45 15.30
C PHE A 190 18.73 -6.77 16.68
N TYR A 191 20.04 -6.87 16.76
CA TYR A 191 20.75 -7.04 18.02
C TYR A 191 21.50 -5.74 18.34
N ASN A 192 21.26 -5.21 19.52
CA ASN A 192 21.92 -4.03 20.02
C ASN A 192 22.61 -4.36 21.32
N THR A 193 23.89 -4.05 21.41
CA THR A 193 24.64 -4.10 22.65
C THR A 193 25.44 -2.83 22.80
N TYR A 194 25.43 -2.30 24.01
CA TYR A 194 26.13 -1.08 24.36
C TYR A 194 27.14 -1.39 25.46
N ASN A 195 28.40 -1.05 25.24
CA ASN A 195 29.45 -1.19 26.23
C ASN A 195 29.92 0.18 26.68
N ALA A 196 29.54 0.58 27.90
CA ALA A 196 29.88 1.89 28.44
C ALA A 196 31.40 2.10 28.62
N CYS A 197 32.18 1.02 28.78
CA CYS A 197 33.63 1.07 28.90
C CYS A 197 34.36 1.45 27.59
N LEU A 198 33.69 1.39 26.44
CA LEU A 198 34.28 1.75 25.15
C LEU A 198 34.00 3.20 24.72
N LEU A 199 33.22 3.93 25.47
CA LEU A 199 33.06 5.37 25.33
C LEU A 199 34.23 6.08 26.06
N TYR A 200 35.43 5.89 25.56
CA TYR A 200 36.56 6.74 25.90
C TYR A 200 36.40 8.02 25.11
N THR A 201 35.90 9.05 25.74
CA THR A 201 36.03 10.39 25.23
C THR A 201 37.51 10.75 25.39
N SER A 202 38.23 10.83 24.28
CA SER A 202 39.53 11.45 24.24
C SER A 202 39.43 12.80 24.96
N PRO A 203 40.27 13.09 25.98
CA PRO A 203 40.25 14.39 26.63
C PRO A 203 40.46 15.48 25.56
N SER A 204 39.64 16.53 25.64
CA SER A 204 39.78 17.66 24.73
C SER A 204 41.18 18.24 24.89
N PRO A 205 41.82 18.67 23.82
CA PRO A 205 43.14 19.37 23.91
C PRO A 205 43.13 20.60 24.85
N ARG A 206 41.98 21.10 25.23
CA ARG A 206 41.80 22.18 26.21
C ARG A 206 41.99 21.74 27.66
N ASP A 207 41.81 20.47 27.96
CA ASP A 207 41.94 19.97 29.33
C ASP A 207 43.39 19.66 29.73
N VAL A 208 44.35 19.84 28.81
CA VAL A 208 45.79 19.58 29.01
C VAL A 208 46.57 20.86 29.30
N GLU A 209 45.97 22.05 29.15
CA GLU A 209 46.67 23.33 29.36
C GLU A 209 46.51 23.95 30.77
N GLU A 210 45.74 23.31 31.67
CA GLU A 210 45.51 23.78 33.05
C GLU A 210 46.08 22.86 34.16
N SER A 211 47.22 22.24 33.93
CA SER A 211 47.94 21.53 35.00
C SER A 211 49.41 21.87 35.08
#